data_4f1d1e00583e642258c5a7ae55d2cdc4
#
_entry.id   4f1d1e00583e642258c5a7ae55d2cdc4
#
_cell.length_a   1.000
_cell.length_b   1.000
_cell.length_c   1.000
_cell.angle_alpha   90.00
_cell.angle_beta   90.00
_cell.angle_gamma   90.00
#
_symmetry.space_group_name_H-M   'P 1'
#
loop_
_entity.id
_entity.type
_entity.pdbx_description
1 polymer ?
#
loop_
_entity_poly.entity_id
_entity_poly.type
_entity_poly.pdbx_seq_one_letter_code
_entity_poly.pdbx_strand_id
1 'polypeptide(L)'
;PSVIQGLKRHGIAGITATDTAPLAGTYPKKCIRRYGAVSARSPFGHETGLRILIGHIVKEAAKEDRGLECMLSFYADHYFRTFVKMTEGGSEADKALAQLGYIDYDPLTARRTILEERSSKRSIGPLWLGPIHNKEFLGRVEAGENLETRNRCSKYLELWQNELDVPYFYENDELASLLKRSPHRMDNLLEALNDAGKCSKTHFSPTGF
;
A
#
# COMPACT_ATOMS: atom_id res chain seq x y z
N PRO A 1 -1.12 -19.62 7.28
CA PRO A 1 -1.02 -19.98 8.73
C PRO A 1 0.37 -20.48 9.10
N SER A 2 0.93 -21.47 8.40
CA SER A 2 2.20 -22.12 8.77
C SER A 2 3.42 -21.19 8.81
N VAL A 3 3.50 -20.19 7.93
CA VAL A 3 4.61 -19.22 7.95
C VAL A 3 4.56 -18.36 9.20
N ILE A 4 3.37 -17.87 9.55
CA ILE A 4 3.16 -17.00 10.74
C ILE A 4 3.50 -17.77 12.02
N GLN A 5 3.02 -19.01 12.14
CA GLN A 5 3.28 -19.89 13.30
C GLN A 5 4.78 -20.23 13.45
N GLY A 6 5.49 -20.41 12.33
CA GLY A 6 6.90 -20.77 12.33
C GLY A 6 7.88 -19.62 12.59
N LEU A 7 7.40 -18.37 12.58
CA LEU A 7 8.27 -17.20 12.83
C LEU A 7 8.61 -17.08 14.31
N LYS A 8 9.89 -16.83 14.59
CA LYS A 8 10.36 -16.45 15.93
C LYS A 8 9.83 -15.06 16.31
N ARG A 9 9.82 -14.76 17.59
CA ARG A 9 9.53 -13.42 18.12
C ARG A 9 10.39 -12.38 17.37
N HIS A 10 9.75 -11.31 16.89
CA HIS A 10 10.37 -10.28 16.05
C HIS A 10 10.96 -10.78 14.70
N GLY A 11 10.56 -11.97 14.26
CA GLY A 11 10.92 -12.48 12.95
C GLY A 11 10.32 -11.67 11.82
N ILE A 12 11.02 -11.61 10.68
CA ILE A 12 10.54 -10.91 9.48
C ILE A 12 10.11 -11.96 8.46
N ALA A 13 8.90 -11.79 7.91
CA ALA A 13 8.41 -12.58 6.78
C ALA A 13 8.39 -11.74 5.50
N GLY A 14 8.92 -12.29 4.42
CA GLY A 14 8.74 -11.76 3.07
C GLY A 14 7.60 -12.49 2.36
N ILE A 15 6.54 -11.78 2.00
CA ILE A 15 5.33 -12.35 1.39
C ILE A 15 5.13 -11.72 0.02
N THR A 16 4.85 -12.55 -0.99
CA THR A 16 4.66 -12.12 -2.37
C THR A 16 3.31 -12.61 -2.91
N ALA A 17 2.57 -11.72 -3.57
CA ALA A 17 1.39 -12.08 -4.34
C ALA A 17 1.63 -11.76 -5.82
N THR A 18 1.68 -12.78 -6.66
CA THR A 18 1.89 -12.67 -8.12
C THR A 18 0.57 -12.59 -8.90
N ASP A 19 -0.54 -13.09 -8.34
CA ASP A 19 -1.88 -12.92 -8.91
C ASP A 19 -2.46 -11.57 -8.47
N THR A 20 -1.99 -10.49 -9.11
CA THR A 20 -2.35 -9.11 -8.73
C THR A 20 -3.77 -8.72 -9.17
N ALA A 21 -4.32 -9.34 -10.20
CA ALA A 21 -5.58 -8.97 -10.81
C ALA A 21 -6.79 -8.96 -9.84
N PRO A 22 -6.98 -9.94 -8.94
CA PRO A 22 -8.03 -9.86 -7.93
C PRO A 22 -7.84 -8.72 -6.96
N LEU A 23 -6.60 -8.47 -6.51
CA LEU A 23 -6.27 -7.43 -5.54
C LEU A 23 -6.44 -6.03 -6.13
N ALA A 24 -6.05 -5.82 -7.39
CA ALA A 24 -6.20 -4.55 -8.10
C ALA A 24 -7.62 -4.30 -8.70
N GLY A 25 -8.61 -5.10 -8.33
CA GLY A 25 -10.01 -4.85 -8.66
C GLY A 25 -10.51 -5.45 -9.98
N THR A 26 -9.71 -6.24 -10.70
CA THR A 26 -10.18 -6.91 -11.93
C THR A 26 -11.17 -8.05 -11.63
N TYR A 27 -10.97 -8.77 -10.52
CA TYR A 27 -11.82 -9.88 -10.11
C TYR A 27 -12.28 -9.75 -8.65
N PRO A 28 -13.22 -8.82 -8.33
CA PRO A 28 -13.63 -8.54 -6.95
C PRO A 28 -14.17 -9.77 -6.19
N LYS A 29 -14.96 -10.62 -6.86
CA LYS A 29 -15.47 -11.86 -6.24
C LYS A 29 -14.35 -12.83 -5.85
N LYS A 30 -13.26 -12.88 -6.62
CA LYS A 30 -12.07 -13.69 -6.31
C LYS A 30 -11.30 -13.09 -5.14
N CYS A 31 -11.22 -11.75 -5.07
CA CYS A 31 -10.63 -11.03 -3.94
C CYS A 31 -11.37 -11.33 -2.64
N ILE A 32 -12.71 -11.25 -2.64
CA ILE A 32 -13.51 -11.58 -1.46
C ILE A 32 -13.24 -13.02 -0.99
N ARG A 33 -13.20 -13.99 -1.89
CA ARG A 33 -12.98 -15.39 -1.51
C ARG A 33 -11.58 -15.67 -0.95
N ARG A 34 -10.56 -14.99 -1.47
CA ARG A 34 -9.15 -15.26 -1.11
C ARG A 34 -8.65 -14.40 0.04
N TYR A 35 -9.07 -13.13 0.07
CA TYR A 35 -8.52 -12.14 0.99
C TYR A 35 -9.57 -11.59 1.97
N GLY A 36 -10.85 -11.97 1.81
CA GLY A 36 -11.94 -11.47 2.64
C GLY A 36 -12.11 -9.96 2.54
N ALA A 37 -11.86 -9.38 1.36
CA ALA A 37 -11.91 -7.94 1.10
C ALA A 37 -12.54 -7.64 -0.27
N VAL A 38 -13.22 -6.51 -0.38
CA VAL A 38 -13.72 -5.97 -1.65
C VAL A 38 -12.62 -5.17 -2.30
N SER A 39 -12.26 -5.49 -3.54
CA SER A 39 -11.40 -4.69 -4.39
C SER A 39 -12.22 -4.02 -5.49
N ALA A 40 -11.77 -2.87 -5.98
CA ALA A 40 -12.38 -2.18 -7.11
C ALA A 40 -11.30 -1.60 -8.03
N ARG A 41 -11.62 -1.49 -9.32
CA ARG A 41 -10.75 -0.76 -10.26
C ARG A 41 -10.75 0.71 -9.90
N SER A 42 -9.57 1.28 -9.73
CA SER A 42 -9.35 2.69 -9.45
C SER A 42 -7.96 3.09 -9.97
N PRO A 43 -7.68 4.38 -10.15
CA PRO A 43 -6.34 4.87 -10.50
C PRO A 43 -5.27 4.43 -9.51
N PHE A 44 -5.61 4.30 -8.23
CA PHE A 44 -4.75 3.82 -7.14
C PHE A 44 -4.97 2.33 -6.80
N GLY A 45 -5.41 1.53 -7.77
CA GLY A 45 -5.77 0.12 -7.59
C GLY A 45 -4.60 -0.78 -7.15
N HIS A 46 -3.36 -0.47 -7.54
CA HIS A 46 -2.18 -1.21 -7.09
C HIS A 46 -1.90 -0.96 -5.60
N GLU A 47 -2.05 0.27 -5.11
CA GLU A 47 -1.91 0.56 -3.68
C GLU A 47 -3.00 -0.13 -2.86
N THR A 48 -4.28 -0.01 -3.26
CA THR A 48 -5.36 -0.71 -2.55
C THR A 48 -5.15 -2.22 -2.56
N GLY A 49 -4.63 -2.77 -3.65
CA GLY A 49 -4.29 -4.18 -3.75
C GLY A 49 -3.22 -4.63 -2.76
N LEU A 50 -2.14 -3.85 -2.63
CA LEU A 50 -1.09 -4.08 -1.64
C LEU A 50 -1.63 -3.98 -0.21
N ARG A 51 -2.44 -2.94 0.07
CA ARG A 51 -3.05 -2.73 1.39
C ARG A 51 -4.08 -3.81 1.75
N ILE A 52 -4.80 -4.38 0.78
CA ILE A 52 -5.66 -5.56 0.97
C ILE A 52 -4.82 -6.79 1.32
N LEU A 53 -3.69 -7.01 0.65
CA LEU A 53 -2.77 -8.10 0.96
C LEU A 53 -2.24 -7.98 2.40
N ILE A 54 -1.78 -6.80 2.80
CA ILE A 54 -1.31 -6.54 4.17
C ILE A 54 -2.46 -6.76 5.18
N GLY A 55 -3.65 -6.23 4.91
CA GLY A 55 -4.82 -6.42 5.77
C GLY A 55 -5.22 -7.90 5.93
N HIS A 56 -5.04 -8.71 4.89
CA HIS A 56 -5.21 -10.16 5.00
C HIS A 56 -4.16 -10.80 5.92
N ILE A 57 -2.90 -10.39 5.80
CA ILE A 57 -1.81 -10.88 6.66
C ILE A 57 -2.06 -10.48 8.12
N VAL A 58 -2.52 -9.25 8.38
CA VAL A 58 -2.92 -8.78 9.73
C VAL A 58 -3.97 -9.70 10.33
N LYS A 59 -5.05 -10.01 9.58
CA LYS A 59 -6.13 -10.89 10.07
C LYS A 59 -5.64 -12.31 10.36
N GLU A 60 -4.72 -12.83 9.53
CA GLU A 60 -4.15 -14.15 9.78
C GLU A 60 -3.16 -14.16 10.96
N ALA A 61 -2.39 -13.06 11.13
CA ALA A 61 -1.47 -12.92 12.27
C ALA A 61 -2.22 -12.77 13.60
N ALA A 62 -3.32 -12.02 13.60
CA ALA A 62 -4.14 -11.79 14.78
C ALA A 62 -4.78 -13.08 15.34
N LYS A 63 -5.08 -14.08 14.48
CA LYS A 63 -5.56 -15.40 14.92
C LYS A 63 -4.53 -16.16 15.76
N GLU A 64 -3.27 -15.78 15.67
CA GLU A 64 -2.13 -16.36 16.40
C GLU A 64 -1.62 -15.38 17.47
N ASP A 65 -2.46 -14.43 17.93
CA ASP A 65 -2.11 -13.37 18.88
C ASP A 65 -0.85 -12.60 18.50
N ARG A 66 -0.71 -12.27 17.19
CA ARG A 66 0.44 -11.52 16.66
C ARG A 66 0.00 -10.25 15.96
N GLY A 67 0.66 -9.15 16.30
CA GLY A 67 0.65 -7.93 15.52
C GLY A 67 1.73 -7.93 14.45
N LEU A 68 1.71 -6.94 13.57
CA LEU A 68 2.74 -6.75 12.56
C LEU A 68 3.09 -5.28 12.35
N GLU A 69 4.32 -5.07 11.88
CA GLU A 69 4.83 -3.80 11.38
C GLU A 69 5.33 -4.02 9.94
N CYS A 70 4.93 -3.16 9.01
CA CYS A 70 5.44 -3.19 7.65
C CYS A 70 6.84 -2.56 7.61
N MET A 71 7.84 -3.36 7.27
CA MET A 71 9.22 -2.88 7.12
C MET A 71 9.43 -2.25 5.75
N LEU A 72 8.93 -2.93 4.70
CA LEU A 72 8.95 -2.47 3.30
C LEU A 72 7.86 -3.20 2.55
N SER A 73 7.00 -2.46 1.85
CA SER A 73 5.95 -3.04 1.02
C SER A 73 5.85 -2.28 -0.30
N PHE A 74 5.76 -2.98 -1.42
CA PHE A 74 5.75 -2.35 -2.73
C PHE A 74 5.03 -3.17 -3.79
N TYR A 75 4.67 -2.48 -4.86
CA TYR A 75 4.26 -3.05 -6.14
C TYR A 75 5.36 -2.76 -7.17
N ALA A 76 5.84 -3.80 -7.84
CA ALA A 76 6.77 -3.69 -8.96
C ALA A 76 6.66 -4.91 -9.86
N ASP A 77 6.95 -4.73 -11.14
CA ASP A 77 7.08 -5.83 -12.11
C ASP A 77 5.92 -6.88 -12.04
N HIS A 78 4.68 -6.42 -11.85
CA HIS A 78 3.46 -7.24 -11.78
C HIS A 78 3.28 -8.12 -10.55
N TYR A 79 3.95 -7.83 -9.43
CA TYR A 79 3.71 -8.50 -8.14
C TYR A 79 3.66 -7.50 -6.99
N PHE A 80 2.96 -7.90 -5.92
CA PHE A 80 3.02 -7.24 -4.63
C PHE A 80 4.02 -7.95 -3.73
N ARG A 81 4.85 -7.19 -3.05
CA ARG A 81 5.81 -7.69 -2.06
C ARG A 81 5.67 -6.92 -0.77
N THR A 82 5.63 -7.64 0.35
CA THR A 82 5.68 -7.04 1.68
C THR A 82 6.64 -7.81 2.57
N PHE A 83 7.46 -7.06 3.31
CA PHE A 83 8.28 -7.55 4.40
C PHE A 83 7.66 -7.04 5.69
N VAL A 84 7.18 -7.96 6.52
CA VAL A 84 6.50 -7.65 7.76
C VAL A 84 7.26 -8.24 8.94
N LYS A 85 7.45 -7.45 9.99
CA LYS A 85 8.00 -7.89 11.27
C LYS A 85 6.84 -8.25 12.18
N MET A 86 6.89 -9.46 12.76
CA MET A 86 5.84 -9.95 13.65
C MET A 86 6.19 -9.65 15.11
N THR A 87 5.17 -9.22 15.87
CA THR A 87 5.27 -8.97 17.31
C THR A 87 4.24 -9.84 18.02
N GLU A 88 4.64 -10.58 19.06
CA GLU A 88 3.77 -11.45 19.84
C GLU A 88 2.98 -10.65 20.89
N GLY A 89 1.74 -11.05 21.10
CA GLY A 89 0.84 -10.53 22.15
C GLY A 89 -0.51 -10.08 21.58
N GLY A 90 -1.59 -10.44 22.27
CA GLY A 90 -2.96 -10.07 21.88
C GLY A 90 -3.15 -8.56 21.72
N SER A 91 -2.56 -7.76 22.62
CA SER A 91 -2.59 -6.28 22.50
C SER A 91 -1.94 -5.78 21.22
N GLU A 92 -0.89 -6.44 20.71
CA GLU A 92 -0.25 -6.06 19.46
C GLU A 92 -1.10 -6.50 18.25
N ALA A 93 -1.78 -7.64 18.36
CA ALA A 93 -2.77 -8.07 17.38
C ALA A 93 -3.94 -7.08 17.30
N ASP A 94 -4.49 -6.65 18.43
CA ASP A 94 -5.60 -5.68 18.50
C ASP A 94 -5.18 -4.32 17.90
N LYS A 95 -3.98 -3.83 18.20
CA LYS A 95 -3.44 -2.60 17.60
C LYS A 95 -3.32 -2.71 16.07
N ALA A 96 -2.89 -3.87 15.56
CA ALA A 96 -2.79 -4.08 14.12
C ALA A 96 -4.17 -4.17 13.47
N LEU A 97 -5.13 -4.86 14.10
CA LEU A 97 -6.51 -4.93 13.61
C LEU A 97 -7.19 -3.55 13.58
N ALA A 98 -6.93 -2.69 14.56
CA ALA A 98 -7.44 -1.32 14.60
C ALA A 98 -6.93 -0.42 13.45
N GLN A 99 -5.87 -0.83 12.74
CA GLN A 99 -5.39 -0.14 11.53
C GLN A 99 -6.11 -0.60 10.25
N LEU A 100 -7.08 -1.50 10.35
CA LEU A 100 -7.87 -1.91 9.19
C LEU A 100 -9.05 -0.97 8.99
N GLY A 101 -9.34 -0.65 7.74
CA GLY A 101 -10.48 0.19 7.39
C GLY A 101 -10.84 0.06 5.93
N TYR A 102 -11.53 1.07 5.41
CA TYR A 102 -12.10 1.07 4.06
C TYR A 102 -11.80 2.39 3.35
N ILE A 103 -11.86 2.36 2.03
CA ILE A 103 -11.78 3.53 1.18
C ILE A 103 -13.03 3.58 0.30
N ASP A 104 -13.75 4.69 0.34
CA ASP A 104 -14.75 5.02 -0.66
C ASP A 104 -14.11 5.90 -1.75
N TYR A 105 -14.37 5.55 -3.00
CA TYR A 105 -13.88 6.28 -4.16
C TYR A 105 -15.04 6.66 -5.09
N ASP A 106 -15.11 7.95 -5.39
CA ASP A 106 -16.04 8.48 -6.38
C ASP A 106 -15.28 8.88 -7.66
N PRO A 107 -15.43 8.14 -8.77
CA PRO A 107 -14.72 8.41 -10.01
C PRO A 107 -15.20 9.69 -10.72
N LEU A 108 -16.37 10.23 -10.36
CA LEU A 108 -16.89 11.48 -10.98
C LEU A 108 -16.22 12.72 -10.41
N THR A 109 -15.76 12.66 -9.17
CA THR A 109 -15.14 13.79 -8.47
C THR A 109 -13.69 13.52 -8.05
N ALA A 110 -13.16 12.32 -8.31
CA ALA A 110 -11.91 11.80 -7.77
C ALA A 110 -11.82 11.83 -6.23
N ARG A 111 -12.96 12.02 -5.55
CA ARG A 111 -12.97 12.06 -4.09
C ARG A 111 -12.65 10.68 -3.51
N ARG A 112 -11.78 10.69 -2.53
CA ARG A 112 -11.41 9.52 -1.73
C ARG A 112 -11.72 9.80 -0.27
N THR A 113 -12.35 8.86 0.41
CA THR A 113 -12.71 9.00 1.82
C THR A 113 -12.29 7.74 2.57
N ILE A 114 -11.49 7.93 3.61
CA ILE A 114 -11.11 6.85 4.53
C ILE A 114 -12.24 6.66 5.54
N LEU A 115 -12.57 5.40 5.82
CA LEU A 115 -13.63 5.00 6.71
C LEU A 115 -13.13 3.89 7.64
N GLU A 116 -13.48 3.96 8.90
CA GLU A 116 -13.22 2.89 9.89
C GLU A 116 -14.14 1.69 9.64
N GLU A 117 -15.38 1.97 9.24
CA GLU A 117 -16.39 0.95 8.96
C GLU A 117 -16.86 1.03 7.51
N ARG A 118 -17.39 -0.08 7.03
CA ARG A 118 -17.92 -0.19 5.68
C ARG A 118 -19.20 0.63 5.52
N SER A 119 -19.20 1.65 4.66
CA SER A 119 -20.37 2.49 4.39
C SER A 119 -21.32 1.89 3.33
N SER A 120 -20.78 1.14 2.37
CA SER A 120 -21.54 0.62 1.23
C SER A 120 -20.97 -0.70 0.70
N LYS A 121 -21.69 -1.33 -0.25
CA LYS A 121 -21.16 -2.51 -0.97
C LYS A 121 -19.98 -2.18 -1.87
N ARG A 122 -19.73 -0.89 -2.17
CA ARG A 122 -18.67 -0.40 -3.06
C ARG A 122 -17.40 0.00 -2.29
N SER A 123 -17.48 0.13 -0.95
CA SER A 123 -16.30 0.44 -0.13
C SER A 123 -15.22 -0.60 -0.36
N ILE A 124 -14.02 -0.17 -0.71
CA ILE A 124 -12.83 -1.00 -0.94
C ILE A 124 -12.25 -1.38 0.42
N GLY A 125 -12.04 -2.66 0.66
CA GLY A 125 -11.50 -3.16 1.95
C GLY A 125 -12.28 -4.37 2.50
N PRO A 126 -12.00 -4.78 3.77
CA PRO A 126 -11.07 -4.12 4.69
C PRO A 126 -9.63 -4.20 4.19
N LEU A 127 -8.88 -3.11 4.36
CA LEU A 127 -7.51 -2.95 3.94
C LEU A 127 -6.68 -2.24 5.02
N TRP A 128 -5.36 -2.34 4.93
CA TRP A 128 -4.42 -1.71 5.85
C TRP A 128 -4.35 -0.20 5.61
N LEU A 129 -4.63 0.61 6.65
CA LEU A 129 -4.55 2.07 6.61
C LEU A 129 -3.25 2.63 7.21
N GLY A 130 -2.50 1.80 7.92
CA GLY A 130 -1.22 2.18 8.51
C GLY A 130 -0.09 2.35 7.49
N PRO A 131 1.11 2.72 7.98
CA PRO A 131 2.31 2.84 7.16
C PRO A 131 2.63 1.55 6.41
N ILE A 132 3.08 1.69 5.15
CA ILE A 132 3.54 0.56 4.33
C ILE A 132 5.06 0.41 4.33
N HIS A 133 5.76 1.41 4.89
CA HIS A 133 7.21 1.44 5.05
C HIS A 133 7.60 1.83 6.47
N ASN A 134 8.67 1.23 6.99
CA ASN A 134 9.38 1.74 8.15
C ASN A 134 10.55 2.61 7.67
N LYS A 135 10.46 3.94 7.83
CA LYS A 135 11.45 4.91 7.33
C LYS A 135 12.82 4.74 8.00
N GLU A 136 12.85 4.37 9.27
CA GLU A 136 14.10 4.11 10.00
C GLU A 136 14.81 2.87 9.42
N PHE A 137 14.05 1.82 9.14
CA PHE A 137 14.58 0.63 8.48
C PHE A 137 15.10 0.97 7.08
N LEU A 138 14.31 1.67 6.27
CA LEU A 138 14.72 2.06 4.91
C LEU A 138 15.98 2.93 4.89
N GLY A 139 16.17 3.80 5.88
CA GLY A 139 17.38 4.62 6.01
C GLY A 139 18.66 3.82 6.24
N ARG A 140 18.54 2.52 6.60
CA ARG A 140 19.68 1.60 6.78
C ARG A 140 19.86 0.64 5.60
N VAL A 141 18.96 0.65 4.63
CA VAL A 141 19.01 -0.25 3.48
C VAL A 141 19.78 0.42 2.34
N GLU A 142 20.79 -0.27 1.84
CA GLU A 142 21.59 0.18 0.72
C GLU A 142 21.53 -0.85 -0.42
N ALA A 143 21.60 -0.35 -1.65
CA ALA A 143 21.72 -1.23 -2.81
C ALA A 143 23.15 -1.81 -2.86
N GLY A 144 23.25 -3.14 -2.86
CA GLY A 144 24.54 -3.85 -2.89
C GLY A 144 25.41 -3.43 -4.08
N GLU A 145 26.72 -3.29 -3.84
CA GLU A 145 27.67 -2.79 -4.83
C GLU A 145 27.77 -3.67 -6.08
N ASN A 146 27.60 -4.97 -5.92
CA ASN A 146 27.75 -5.96 -6.98
C ASN A 146 26.44 -6.27 -7.74
N LEU A 147 25.37 -5.49 -7.53
CA LEU A 147 24.10 -5.69 -8.23
C LEU A 147 24.11 -4.97 -9.59
N GLU A 148 23.90 -5.69 -10.70
CA GLU A 148 23.71 -5.09 -12.02
C GLU A 148 22.56 -4.05 -12.02
N THR A 149 21.53 -4.29 -11.20
CA THR A 149 20.38 -3.40 -11.05
C THR A 149 20.55 -2.34 -9.95
N ARG A 150 21.76 -2.09 -9.46
CA ARG A 150 22.03 -1.16 -8.34
C ARG A 150 21.37 0.21 -8.53
N ASN A 151 21.52 0.81 -9.70
CA ASN A 151 20.93 2.12 -9.98
C ASN A 151 19.40 2.13 -9.88
N ARG A 152 18.76 1.05 -10.33
CA ARG A 152 17.30 0.88 -10.21
C ARG A 152 16.90 0.72 -8.73
N CYS A 153 17.61 -0.11 -8.00
CA CYS A 153 17.39 -0.32 -6.56
C CYS A 153 17.54 0.99 -5.77
N SER A 154 18.61 1.75 -6.02
CA SER A 154 18.85 3.03 -5.34
C SER A 154 17.73 4.04 -5.59
N LYS A 155 17.23 4.15 -6.84
CA LYS A 155 16.09 5.02 -7.18
C LYS A 155 14.82 4.62 -6.45
N TYR A 156 14.53 3.32 -6.33
CA TYR A 156 13.37 2.85 -5.56
C TYR A 156 13.53 3.11 -4.06
N LEU A 157 14.73 2.88 -3.50
CA LEU A 157 15.00 3.18 -2.08
C LEU A 157 14.80 4.66 -1.77
N GLU A 158 15.32 5.55 -2.62
CA GLU A 158 15.12 7.00 -2.49
C GLU A 158 13.63 7.36 -2.58
N LEU A 159 12.90 6.78 -3.53
CA LEU A 159 11.47 7.02 -3.70
C LEU A 159 10.69 6.56 -2.46
N TRP A 160 10.91 5.34 -1.97
CA TRP A 160 10.24 4.82 -0.77
C TRP A 160 10.60 5.60 0.50
N GLN A 161 11.83 6.12 0.62
CA GLN A 161 12.22 6.97 1.76
C GLN A 161 11.49 8.30 1.78
N ASN A 162 11.25 8.89 0.60
CA ASN A 162 10.63 10.21 0.47
C ASN A 162 9.10 10.18 0.30
N GLU A 163 8.52 9.02 -0.02
CA GLU A 163 7.08 8.84 -0.18
C GLU A 163 6.33 9.09 1.14
N LEU A 164 5.22 9.82 1.09
CA LEU A 164 4.38 10.08 2.26
C LEU A 164 3.63 8.80 2.69
N ASP A 165 3.52 8.58 4.01
CA ASP A 165 2.76 7.47 4.59
C ASP A 165 1.27 7.80 4.70
N VAL A 166 0.63 8.09 3.57
CA VAL A 166 -0.81 8.33 3.48
C VAL A 166 -1.45 7.23 2.64
N PRO A 167 -2.62 6.71 3.01
CA PRO A 167 -3.31 5.72 2.19
C PRO A 167 -3.94 6.40 0.99
N TYR A 168 -3.61 5.94 -0.20
CA TYR A 168 -3.93 6.36 -1.56
C TYR A 168 -3.15 7.60 -2.06
N PHE A 169 -2.95 7.60 -3.36
CA PHE A 169 -2.36 8.70 -4.11
C PHE A 169 -3.35 9.25 -5.14
N TYR A 170 -3.03 10.39 -5.72
CA TYR A 170 -3.73 10.96 -6.86
C TYR A 170 -2.92 10.76 -8.14
N GLU A 171 -3.62 10.59 -9.26
CA GLU A 171 -3.03 10.55 -10.59
C GLU A 171 -3.17 11.92 -11.27
N ASN A 172 -2.07 12.45 -11.80
CA ASN A 172 -2.07 13.71 -12.54
C ASN A 172 -3.04 13.65 -13.73
N ASP A 173 -3.07 12.54 -14.47
CA ASP A 173 -3.95 12.37 -15.62
C ASP A 173 -5.44 12.29 -15.23
N GLU A 174 -5.76 11.68 -14.07
CA GLU A 174 -7.11 11.64 -13.53
C GLU A 174 -7.61 13.06 -13.23
N LEU A 175 -6.82 13.86 -12.52
CA LEU A 175 -7.21 15.23 -12.17
C LEU A 175 -7.26 16.14 -13.39
N ALA A 176 -6.31 16.03 -14.32
CA ALA A 176 -6.31 16.77 -15.57
C ALA A 176 -7.57 16.50 -16.41
N SER A 177 -7.98 15.22 -16.49
CA SER A 177 -9.20 14.80 -17.18
C SER A 177 -10.45 15.42 -16.54
N LEU A 178 -10.57 15.38 -15.21
CA LEU A 178 -11.69 15.98 -14.48
C LEU A 178 -11.75 17.49 -14.67
N LEU A 179 -10.63 18.17 -14.67
CA LEU A 179 -10.52 19.61 -14.88
C LEU A 179 -10.60 20.01 -16.35
N LYS A 180 -10.69 19.05 -17.29
CA LYS A 180 -10.66 19.25 -18.74
C LYS A 180 -9.45 20.09 -19.19
N ARG A 181 -8.28 19.76 -18.66
CA ARG A 181 -6.98 20.41 -18.93
C ARG A 181 -5.94 19.38 -19.30
N SER A 182 -4.85 19.82 -19.90
CA SER A 182 -3.68 18.96 -20.11
C SER A 182 -2.97 18.71 -18.78
N PRO A 183 -2.42 17.49 -18.53
CA PRO A 183 -1.65 17.21 -17.33
C PRO A 183 -0.40 18.10 -17.27
N HIS A 184 -0.06 18.53 -16.09
CA HIS A 184 1.14 19.31 -15.84
C HIS A 184 2.39 18.40 -15.82
N ARG A 185 3.56 18.98 -16.06
CA ARG A 185 4.82 18.26 -15.78
C ARG A 185 4.90 17.99 -14.27
N MET A 186 5.28 16.76 -13.92
CA MET A 186 5.25 16.30 -12.51
C MET A 186 6.05 17.22 -11.58
N ASP A 187 7.24 17.69 -12.02
CA ASP A 187 8.07 18.53 -11.16
C ASP A 187 7.41 19.89 -10.87
N ASN A 188 6.78 20.52 -11.87
CA ASN A 188 6.05 21.77 -11.69
C ASN A 188 4.79 21.57 -10.82
N LEU A 189 4.11 20.42 -10.98
CA LEU A 189 2.94 20.09 -10.17
C LEU A 189 3.31 19.94 -8.70
N LEU A 190 4.38 19.18 -8.43
CA LEU A 190 4.85 18.94 -7.05
C LEU A 190 5.34 20.22 -6.38
N GLU A 191 6.04 21.09 -7.13
CA GLU A 191 6.47 22.40 -6.62
C GLU A 191 5.26 23.25 -6.20
N ALA A 192 4.26 23.39 -7.08
CA ALA A 192 3.03 24.13 -6.76
C ALA A 192 2.22 23.54 -5.62
N LEU A 193 2.17 22.20 -5.49
CA LEU A 193 1.46 21.53 -4.41
C LEU A 193 2.19 21.64 -3.07
N ASN A 194 3.52 21.63 -3.06
CA ASN A 194 4.31 21.80 -1.84
C ASN A 194 4.20 23.19 -1.22
N ASP A 195 3.80 24.21 -2.00
CA ASP A 195 3.44 25.53 -1.48
C ASP A 195 2.14 25.50 -0.65
N ALA A 196 1.23 24.58 -0.99
CA ALA A 196 -0.05 24.43 -0.31
C ALA A 196 -0.04 23.36 0.81
N GLY A 197 0.88 22.39 0.74
CA GLY A 197 0.97 21.29 1.69
C GLY A 197 2.07 20.31 1.33
N LYS A 198 2.27 19.29 2.16
CA LYS A 198 3.25 18.25 1.88
C LYS A 198 2.79 17.37 0.71
N CYS A 199 3.66 17.18 -0.27
CA CYS A 199 3.42 16.34 -1.43
C CYS A 199 4.68 15.51 -1.76
N SER A 200 4.48 14.29 -2.25
CA SER A 200 5.58 13.42 -2.69
C SER A 200 5.18 12.63 -3.94
N LYS A 201 6.17 12.12 -4.68
CA LYS A 201 5.95 11.07 -5.69
C LYS A 201 5.59 9.76 -4.99
N THR A 202 4.88 8.89 -5.69
CA THR A 202 4.61 7.53 -5.23
C THR A 202 5.29 6.50 -6.14
N HIS A 203 5.64 5.34 -5.59
CA HIS A 203 6.21 4.25 -6.38
C HIS A 203 5.15 3.45 -7.17
N PHE A 204 3.87 3.65 -6.88
CA PHE A 204 2.77 2.93 -7.54
C PHE A 204 2.51 3.40 -8.97
N SER A 205 2.83 4.66 -9.27
CA SER A 205 2.63 5.26 -10.57
C SER A 205 3.66 6.36 -10.87
N PRO A 206 4.17 6.46 -12.11
CA PRO A 206 5.09 7.53 -12.49
C PRO A 206 4.42 8.92 -12.53
N THR A 207 3.10 8.99 -12.63
CA THR A 207 2.29 10.22 -12.63
C THR A 207 1.48 10.39 -11.35
N GLY A 208 1.72 9.53 -10.35
CA GLY A 208 1.09 9.56 -9.04
C GLY A 208 1.82 10.46 -8.03
N PHE A 209 1.05 11.10 -7.13
CA PHE A 209 1.53 12.00 -6.08
C PHE A 209 0.63 12.00 -4.85
#